data_99f5520391d2a0720f753844ccaa8a66
#
_entry.id   99f5520391d2a0720f753844ccaa8a66
#
_cell.length_a   1.000
_cell.length_b   1.000
_cell.length_c   1.000
_cell.angle_alpha   90.00
_cell.angle_beta   90.00
_cell.angle_gamma   90.00
#
_symmetry.space_group_name_H-M   'P 1'
#
loop_
_entity.id
_entity.type
_entity.pdbx_description
1 polymer ?
#
loop_
_entity_poly.entity_id
_entity_poly.type
_entity_poly.pdbx_seq_one_letter_code
_entity_poly.pdbx_strand_id
1 'polypeptide(L)'
;EKLEIFIPNGPRLGNKVMLLSNALALKGGTAINLTIFNLPRLSVDIDMDFSENVPREEMLAIRKQITERISKYMAAAGYHLSQKSKTYHALDSFVYEYQNAGGMKDNLKIEINYMLRCHVLAPVRRTVNLPWLEQELTALSVDPLEIYGSKIVALLNRAAPRDLYDIHTMMEYGLFDESQEPMLKKCVMFYSTIGSDNVPDRFHFEQIASVSQQRVKTDLIPVLRRGTWFDAQQAHEQVIAYLEKLLIPDERELSFWTSFGQQEYRPELLFQDADILSRIGQHPMALWKCSDRQNKPGAERD
;
A
#
# COMPACT_ATOMS: atom_id res chain seq x y z
N GLU A 1 23.47 -7.06 -9.02
CA GLU A 1 22.17 -7.18 -8.33
C GLU A 1 21.04 -7.10 -9.36
N LYS A 2 20.16 -8.11 -9.38
CA LYS A 2 19.08 -8.22 -10.37
C LYS A 2 17.79 -7.72 -9.75
N LEU A 3 17.05 -6.90 -10.50
CA LEU A 3 15.70 -6.46 -10.17
C LEU A 3 14.72 -7.52 -10.69
N GLU A 4 13.94 -8.18 -9.84
CA GLU A 4 12.93 -9.16 -10.29
C GLU A 4 11.53 -8.66 -9.94
N ILE A 5 10.69 -8.43 -10.96
CA ILE A 5 9.28 -8.08 -10.83
C ILE A 5 8.46 -9.28 -11.33
N PHE A 6 7.53 -9.75 -10.53
CA PHE A 6 6.58 -10.76 -10.94
C PHE A 6 5.30 -10.11 -11.48
N ILE A 7 4.85 -10.53 -12.67
CA ILE A 7 3.63 -10.04 -13.31
C ILE A 7 2.63 -11.19 -13.43
N PRO A 8 1.54 -11.19 -12.62
CA PRO A 8 0.64 -12.34 -12.51
C PRO A 8 -0.09 -12.77 -13.79
N ASN A 9 -0.29 -11.89 -14.75
CA ASN A 9 -1.14 -12.12 -15.92
C ASN A 9 -0.48 -11.83 -17.28
N GLY A 10 0.86 -11.66 -17.27
CA GLY A 10 1.62 -11.41 -18.50
C GLY A 10 1.81 -12.67 -19.36
N PRO A 11 2.24 -12.53 -20.63
CA PRO A 11 2.64 -13.65 -21.45
C PRO A 11 3.70 -14.46 -20.69
N ARG A 12 3.66 -15.80 -20.79
CA ARG A 12 4.63 -16.70 -20.14
C ARG A 12 6.04 -16.30 -20.55
N LEU A 13 6.64 -15.44 -19.78
CA LEU A 13 8.07 -15.19 -19.83
C LEU A 13 8.70 -16.38 -19.15
N GLY A 14 9.25 -17.29 -19.96
CA GLY A 14 9.90 -18.49 -19.45
C GLY A 14 10.88 -18.12 -18.33
N ASN A 15 10.68 -18.68 -17.14
CA ASN A 15 11.55 -18.74 -15.94
C ASN A 15 12.45 -17.52 -15.60
N LYS A 16 12.14 -16.32 -16.09
CA LYS A 16 12.87 -15.10 -15.75
C LYS A 16 12.04 -14.22 -14.86
N VAL A 17 12.17 -14.46 -13.58
CA VAL A 17 11.67 -13.60 -12.53
C VAL A 17 12.62 -12.42 -12.37
N MET A 18 12.11 -11.19 -12.43
CA MET A 18 12.92 -9.99 -12.24
C MET A 18 12.95 -9.65 -10.74
N LEU A 19 14.14 -9.79 -10.11
CA LEU A 19 14.35 -9.43 -8.71
C LEU A 19 14.18 -7.92 -8.53
N LEU A 20 13.19 -7.52 -7.76
CA LEU A 20 13.08 -6.16 -7.25
C LEU A 20 14.36 -5.85 -6.47
N SER A 21 14.94 -4.70 -6.70
CA SER A 21 16.07 -4.24 -5.88
C SER A 21 15.62 -4.18 -4.41
N ASN A 22 16.56 -4.28 -3.48
CA ASN A 22 16.27 -4.10 -2.05
C ASN A 22 15.67 -2.72 -1.73
N ALA A 23 15.72 -1.80 -2.70
CA ALA A 23 15.17 -0.46 -2.56
C ALA A 23 13.66 -0.36 -2.81
N LEU A 24 13.00 -1.41 -3.31
CA LEU A 24 11.55 -1.40 -3.57
C LEU A 24 10.86 -2.47 -2.76
N ALA A 25 9.91 -2.07 -1.92
CA ALA A 25 9.07 -2.96 -1.12
C ALA A 25 7.66 -3.06 -1.71
N LEU A 26 7.18 -4.29 -1.94
CA LEU A 26 5.79 -4.53 -2.32
C LEU A 26 4.84 -4.05 -1.23
N LYS A 27 3.73 -3.44 -1.63
CA LYS A 27 2.66 -3.02 -0.71
C LYS A 27 1.28 -3.28 -1.29
N GLY A 28 0.26 -2.81 -0.57
CA GLY A 28 -1.12 -2.81 -1.06
C GLY A 28 -1.67 -4.20 -1.37
N GLY A 29 -2.60 -4.26 -2.31
CA GLY A 29 -3.26 -5.51 -2.71
C GLY A 29 -2.30 -6.56 -3.25
N THR A 30 -1.25 -6.16 -3.94
CA THR A 30 -0.27 -7.08 -4.51
C THR A 30 0.53 -7.79 -3.41
N ALA A 31 1.01 -7.07 -2.40
CA ALA A 31 1.69 -7.68 -1.26
C ALA A 31 0.75 -8.64 -0.50
N ILE A 32 -0.49 -8.23 -0.22
CA ILE A 32 -1.50 -9.06 0.46
C ILE A 32 -1.69 -10.38 -0.29
N ASN A 33 -1.90 -10.32 -1.59
CA ASN A 33 -2.23 -11.49 -2.40
C ASN A 33 -1.05 -12.41 -2.66
N LEU A 34 0.16 -11.87 -2.76
CA LEU A 34 1.35 -12.65 -3.13
C LEU A 34 2.18 -13.11 -1.94
N THR A 35 2.20 -12.35 -0.83
CA THR A 35 3.15 -12.59 0.26
C THR A 35 2.50 -12.88 1.61
N ILE A 36 1.22 -12.56 1.79
CA ILE A 36 0.49 -12.79 3.02
C ILE A 36 -0.47 -13.97 2.86
N PHE A 37 -1.32 -13.90 1.85
CA PHE A 37 -2.25 -14.97 1.51
C PHE A 37 -1.87 -15.67 0.19
N ASN A 38 -2.56 -16.75 -0.12
CA ASN A 38 -2.40 -17.46 -1.38
C ASN A 38 -3.49 -17.03 -2.36
N LEU A 39 -3.32 -15.83 -2.96
CA LEU A 39 -4.21 -15.28 -3.99
C LEU A 39 -5.72 -15.38 -3.62
N PRO A 40 -6.18 -14.80 -2.53
CA PRO A 40 -7.63 -14.80 -2.20
C PRO A 40 -8.44 -14.04 -3.25
N ARG A 41 -7.84 -13.05 -3.90
CA ARG A 41 -8.34 -12.32 -5.05
C ARG A 41 -7.20 -11.89 -5.98
N LEU A 42 -7.52 -11.42 -7.17
CA LEU A 42 -6.51 -10.80 -8.05
C LEU A 42 -6.20 -9.36 -7.60
N SER A 43 -4.94 -8.98 -7.70
CA SER A 43 -4.51 -7.59 -7.69
C SER A 43 -4.18 -7.17 -9.12
N VAL A 44 -4.72 -6.03 -9.54
CA VAL A 44 -4.58 -5.55 -10.93
C VAL A 44 -3.33 -4.70 -11.08
N ASP A 45 -2.97 -3.96 -10.02
CA ASP A 45 -1.86 -3.03 -10.00
C ASP A 45 -0.70 -3.61 -9.17
N ILE A 46 0.54 -3.24 -9.50
CA ILE A 46 1.73 -3.52 -8.71
C ILE A 46 2.10 -2.25 -7.97
N ASP A 47 1.82 -2.24 -6.66
CA ASP A 47 2.11 -1.11 -5.78
C ASP A 47 3.40 -1.36 -5.02
N MET A 48 4.30 -0.38 -5.02
CA MET A 48 5.60 -0.44 -4.33
C MET A 48 5.90 0.88 -3.64
N ASP A 49 6.62 0.79 -2.52
CA ASP A 49 7.28 1.93 -1.92
C ASP A 49 8.80 1.83 -2.13
N PHE A 50 9.42 2.95 -2.45
CA PHE A 50 10.85 3.10 -2.29
C PHE A 50 11.17 3.03 -0.80
N SER A 51 12.07 2.16 -0.36
CA SER A 51 12.26 1.81 1.04
C SER A 51 13.64 2.15 1.61
N GLU A 52 14.40 3.00 0.92
CA GLU A 52 15.69 3.49 1.42
C GLU A 52 15.53 4.94 1.92
N ASN A 53 15.89 5.16 3.19
CA ASN A 53 15.88 6.51 3.78
C ASN A 53 17.17 7.26 3.45
N VAL A 54 17.26 7.73 2.22
CA VAL A 54 18.39 8.49 1.68
C VAL A 54 18.00 9.95 1.41
N PRO A 55 19.00 10.87 1.29
CA PRO A 55 18.76 12.24 0.87
C PRO A 55 18.03 12.32 -0.48
N ARG A 56 17.32 13.43 -0.70
CA ARG A 56 16.48 13.62 -1.89
C ARG A 56 17.27 13.48 -3.20
N GLU A 57 18.48 14.00 -3.26
CA GLU A 57 19.32 13.93 -4.49
C GLU A 57 19.70 12.50 -4.82
N GLU A 58 20.12 11.73 -3.83
CA GLU A 58 20.45 10.32 -3.99
C GLU A 58 19.21 9.50 -4.38
N MET A 59 18.06 9.75 -3.72
CA MET A 59 16.80 9.13 -4.10
C MET A 59 16.43 9.40 -5.57
N LEU A 60 16.62 10.63 -6.06
CA LEU A 60 16.35 10.96 -7.47
C LEU A 60 17.28 10.23 -8.44
N ALA A 61 18.55 10.05 -8.06
CA ALA A 61 19.50 9.28 -8.87
C ALA A 61 19.11 7.79 -8.94
N ILE A 62 18.73 7.20 -7.80
CA ILE A 62 18.26 5.81 -7.72
C ILE A 62 16.93 5.65 -8.49
N ARG A 63 16.00 6.58 -8.35
CA ARG A 63 14.71 6.61 -9.08
C ARG A 63 14.92 6.52 -10.59
N LYS A 64 15.87 7.31 -11.12
CA LYS A 64 16.21 7.26 -12.55
C LYS A 64 16.69 5.86 -12.96
N GLN A 65 17.58 5.25 -12.18
CA GLN A 65 18.08 3.90 -12.45
C GLN A 65 16.98 2.85 -12.42
N ILE A 66 16.05 2.93 -11.42
CA ILE A 66 14.89 2.05 -11.29
C ILE A 66 14.01 2.17 -12.55
N THR A 67 13.67 3.40 -12.95
CA THR A 67 12.85 3.67 -14.14
C THR A 67 13.47 3.08 -15.41
N GLU A 68 14.77 3.28 -15.62
CA GLU A 68 15.48 2.73 -16.77
C GLU A 68 15.49 1.20 -16.78
N ARG A 69 15.69 0.57 -15.62
CA ARG A 69 15.69 -0.90 -15.48
C ARG A 69 14.31 -1.49 -15.74
N ILE A 70 13.26 -0.91 -15.14
CA ILE A 70 11.87 -1.34 -15.38
C ILE A 70 11.54 -1.20 -16.86
N SER A 71 11.83 -0.06 -17.49
CA SER A 71 11.53 0.19 -18.90
C SER A 71 12.21 -0.81 -19.82
N LYS A 72 13.50 -1.09 -19.59
CA LYS A 72 14.25 -2.09 -20.37
C LYS A 72 13.66 -3.49 -20.22
N TYR A 73 13.33 -3.88 -19.00
CA TYR A 73 12.75 -5.19 -18.73
C TYR A 73 11.38 -5.33 -19.38
N MET A 74 10.50 -4.38 -19.20
CA MET A 74 9.14 -4.40 -19.73
C MET A 74 9.15 -4.44 -21.27
N ALA A 75 10.01 -3.64 -21.89
CA ALA A 75 10.19 -3.67 -23.36
C ALA A 75 10.69 -5.03 -23.85
N ALA A 76 11.69 -5.61 -23.19
CA ALA A 76 12.22 -6.95 -23.53
C ALA A 76 11.16 -8.05 -23.33
N ALA A 77 10.20 -7.83 -22.47
CA ALA A 77 9.09 -8.73 -22.18
C ALA A 77 7.88 -8.53 -23.11
N GLY A 78 7.95 -7.60 -24.08
CA GLY A 78 6.90 -7.32 -25.03
C GLY A 78 5.79 -6.38 -24.51
N TYR A 79 6.07 -5.66 -23.41
CA TYR A 79 5.16 -4.64 -22.89
C TYR A 79 5.51 -3.26 -23.47
N HIS A 80 4.52 -2.46 -23.76
CA HIS A 80 4.69 -1.13 -24.32
C HIS A 80 4.23 -0.06 -23.34
N LEU A 81 5.10 0.91 -23.04
CA LEU A 81 4.76 2.02 -22.16
C LEU A 81 3.64 2.87 -22.79
N SER A 82 2.52 2.99 -22.09
CA SER A 82 1.36 3.77 -22.54
C SER A 82 1.56 5.26 -22.25
N GLN A 83 0.95 6.10 -23.10
CA GLN A 83 0.87 7.56 -22.86
C GLN A 83 0.05 7.93 -21.60
N LYS A 84 -0.68 6.98 -21.02
CA LYS A 84 -1.38 7.14 -19.74
C LYS A 84 -0.42 7.16 -18.53
N SER A 85 0.84 6.79 -18.74
CA SER A 85 1.86 6.84 -17.69
C SER A 85 2.13 8.26 -17.23
N LYS A 86 2.30 8.44 -15.92
CA LYS A 86 2.52 9.75 -15.31
C LYS A 86 3.67 9.68 -14.32
N THR A 87 4.49 10.71 -14.30
CA THR A 87 5.54 10.90 -13.30
C THR A 87 5.21 12.16 -12.52
N TYR A 88 4.96 11.98 -11.22
CA TYR A 88 4.72 13.08 -10.29
C TYR A 88 5.96 13.34 -9.44
N HIS A 89 5.93 14.39 -8.63
CA HIS A 89 7.04 14.72 -7.73
C HIS A 89 7.47 13.53 -6.84
N ALA A 90 6.51 12.80 -6.29
CA ALA A 90 6.76 11.72 -5.32
C ALA A 90 6.20 10.35 -5.74
N LEU A 91 5.70 10.21 -6.97
CA LEU A 91 5.04 9.00 -7.45
C LEU A 91 5.35 8.78 -8.94
N ASP A 92 5.79 7.58 -9.29
CA ASP A 92 5.78 7.09 -10.67
C ASP A 92 4.58 6.16 -10.86
N SER A 93 3.78 6.42 -11.89
CA SER A 93 2.63 5.59 -12.28
C SER A 93 2.82 5.17 -13.73
N PHE A 94 3.41 4.00 -13.94
CA PHE A 94 3.65 3.43 -15.25
C PHE A 94 2.48 2.54 -15.65
N VAL A 95 1.89 2.80 -16.81
CA VAL A 95 0.89 1.95 -17.44
C VAL A 95 1.52 1.28 -18.65
N TYR A 96 1.57 -0.04 -18.64
CA TYR A 96 2.10 -0.85 -19.74
C TYR A 96 0.98 -1.58 -20.45
N GLU A 97 0.92 -1.44 -21.77
CA GLU A 97 -0.01 -2.16 -22.64
C GLU A 97 0.61 -3.47 -23.10
N TYR A 98 -0.20 -4.54 -23.14
CA TYR A 98 0.21 -5.86 -23.62
C TYR A 98 -0.98 -6.61 -24.24
N GLN A 99 -0.70 -7.72 -24.93
CA GLN A 99 -1.73 -8.66 -25.35
C GLN A 99 -1.83 -9.80 -24.32
N ASN A 100 -3.03 -9.98 -23.76
CA ASN A 100 -3.28 -11.08 -22.83
C ASN A 100 -3.35 -12.44 -23.55
N ALA A 101 -3.47 -13.54 -22.80
CA ALA A 101 -3.54 -14.89 -23.35
C ALA A 101 -4.71 -15.12 -24.32
N GLY A 102 -5.74 -14.29 -24.28
CA GLY A 102 -6.87 -14.30 -25.23
C GLY A 102 -6.67 -13.42 -26.46
N GLY A 103 -5.47 -12.81 -26.62
CA GLY A 103 -5.15 -11.91 -27.74
C GLY A 103 -5.75 -10.51 -27.63
N MET A 104 -6.41 -10.19 -26.52
CA MET A 104 -6.99 -8.86 -26.30
C MET A 104 -5.94 -7.91 -25.70
N LYS A 105 -6.07 -6.62 -26.03
CA LYS A 105 -5.27 -5.57 -25.37
C LYS A 105 -5.67 -5.46 -23.90
N ASP A 106 -4.67 -5.41 -23.05
CA ASP A 106 -4.82 -5.26 -21.62
C ASP A 106 -3.74 -4.33 -21.06
N ASN A 107 -3.87 -3.88 -19.83
CA ASN A 107 -2.94 -2.94 -19.21
C ASN A 107 -2.44 -3.51 -17.87
N LEU A 108 -1.16 -3.28 -17.62
CA LEU A 108 -0.52 -3.49 -16.31
C LEU A 108 -0.08 -2.15 -15.76
N LYS A 109 -0.48 -1.83 -14.55
CA LYS A 109 -0.06 -0.61 -13.85
C LYS A 109 0.98 -0.94 -12.80
N ILE A 110 2.07 -0.16 -12.77
CA ILE A 110 3.13 -0.22 -11.75
C ILE A 110 3.20 1.16 -11.11
N GLU A 111 3.00 1.23 -9.80
CA GLU A 111 3.13 2.46 -9.04
C GLU A 111 4.29 2.36 -8.04
N ILE A 112 5.14 3.40 -7.99
CA ILE A 112 6.26 3.49 -7.05
C ILE A 112 6.14 4.81 -6.31
N ASN A 113 5.92 4.74 -4.99
CA ASN A 113 5.84 5.91 -4.13
C ASN A 113 7.20 6.19 -3.48
N TYR A 114 7.68 7.41 -3.59
CA TYR A 114 8.96 7.87 -3.04
C TYR A 114 8.80 8.73 -1.77
N MET A 115 7.57 9.14 -1.43
CA MET A 115 7.31 9.96 -0.23
C MET A 115 7.16 9.09 1.02
N LEU A 116 6.63 7.86 0.86
CA LEU A 116 6.44 6.91 1.95
C LEU A 116 7.66 5.99 2.15
N ARG A 117 8.85 6.47 1.85
CA ARG A 117 10.09 5.67 1.92
C ARG A 117 10.58 5.34 3.32
N CYS A 118 10.02 6.00 4.34
CA CYS A 118 10.28 5.70 5.73
C CYS A 118 9.11 4.88 6.29
N HIS A 119 9.40 3.64 6.69
CA HIS A 119 8.37 2.72 7.20
C HIS A 119 8.39 2.67 8.73
N VAL A 120 7.22 2.51 9.34
CA VAL A 120 7.08 2.28 10.79
C VAL A 120 7.82 1.00 11.18
N LEU A 121 7.54 -0.08 10.45
CA LEU A 121 8.21 -1.37 10.61
C LEU A 121 9.19 -1.61 9.46
N ALA A 122 10.33 -2.22 9.75
CA ALA A 122 11.29 -2.52 8.69
C ALA A 122 10.67 -3.43 7.63
N PRO A 123 10.79 -3.12 6.34
CA PRO A 123 10.36 -4.03 5.29
C PRO A 123 11.05 -5.39 5.41
N VAL A 124 10.32 -6.45 5.14
CA VAL A 124 10.78 -7.84 5.33
C VAL A 124 10.77 -8.60 4.01
N ARG A 125 11.73 -9.54 3.85
CA ARG A 125 11.68 -10.48 2.72
C ARG A 125 10.66 -11.57 3.01
N ARG A 126 9.73 -11.76 2.08
CA ARG A 126 8.65 -12.74 2.17
C ARG A 126 8.62 -13.62 0.92
N THR A 127 8.29 -14.88 1.12
CA THR A 127 8.07 -15.81 0.00
C THR A 127 6.85 -15.37 -0.82
N VAL A 128 6.99 -15.41 -2.14
CA VAL A 128 5.90 -15.14 -3.08
C VAL A 128 5.11 -16.43 -3.29
N ASN A 129 3.86 -16.43 -2.82
CA ASN A 129 2.97 -17.58 -2.86
C ASN A 129 2.25 -17.69 -4.20
N LEU A 130 2.85 -18.39 -5.16
CA LEU A 130 2.26 -18.64 -6.48
C LEU A 130 2.30 -20.13 -6.79
N PRO A 131 1.15 -20.79 -6.95
CA PRO A 131 1.07 -22.24 -7.10
C PRO A 131 1.79 -22.81 -8.32
N TRP A 132 2.10 -21.99 -9.32
CA TRP A 132 2.78 -22.39 -10.57
C TRP A 132 4.25 -22.02 -10.62
N LEU A 133 4.82 -21.45 -9.56
CA LEU A 133 6.26 -21.25 -9.47
C LEU A 133 6.95 -22.55 -9.07
N GLU A 134 7.88 -22.99 -9.92
CA GLU A 134 8.71 -24.18 -9.65
C GLU A 134 9.85 -23.88 -8.66
N GLN A 135 10.20 -22.59 -8.51
CA GLN A 135 11.28 -22.14 -7.63
C GLN A 135 10.72 -21.21 -6.55
N GLU A 136 11.27 -21.31 -5.35
CA GLU A 136 10.98 -20.36 -4.28
C GLU A 136 11.48 -18.98 -4.66
N LEU A 137 10.56 -18.02 -4.67
CA LEU A 137 10.83 -16.62 -4.94
C LEU A 137 10.56 -15.80 -3.70
N THR A 138 11.43 -14.87 -3.38
CA THR A 138 11.21 -13.89 -2.32
C THR A 138 11.18 -12.48 -2.86
N ALA A 139 10.34 -11.64 -2.27
CA ALA A 139 10.28 -10.21 -2.54
C ALA A 139 10.41 -9.42 -1.23
N LEU A 140 11.01 -8.23 -1.29
CA LEU A 140 10.90 -7.28 -0.19
C LEU A 140 9.46 -6.78 -0.13
N SER A 141 8.88 -6.77 1.05
CA SER A 141 7.50 -6.35 1.28
C SER A 141 7.44 -5.44 2.49
N VAL A 142 6.59 -4.44 2.45
CA VAL A 142 6.18 -3.70 3.65
C VAL A 142 5.61 -4.70 4.66
N ASP A 143 5.82 -4.44 5.94
CA ASP A 143 5.35 -5.32 7.01
C ASP A 143 3.80 -5.45 6.96
N PRO A 144 3.23 -6.64 7.19
CA PRO A 144 1.79 -6.86 7.16
C PRO A 144 0.98 -5.92 8.06
N LEU A 145 1.45 -5.61 9.27
CA LEU A 145 0.79 -4.66 10.17
C LEU A 145 0.68 -3.28 9.54
N GLU A 146 1.73 -2.84 8.88
CA GLU A 146 1.78 -1.54 8.21
C GLU A 146 0.94 -1.52 6.92
N ILE A 147 0.96 -2.62 6.15
CA ILE A 147 0.07 -2.79 4.98
C ILE A 147 -1.39 -2.68 5.40
N TYR A 148 -1.79 -3.41 6.44
CA TYR A 148 -3.18 -3.39 6.90
C TYR A 148 -3.54 -2.09 7.62
N GLY A 149 -2.60 -1.45 8.33
CA GLY A 149 -2.78 -0.09 8.84
C GLY A 149 -3.17 0.89 7.73
N SER A 150 -2.38 0.90 6.64
CA SER A 150 -2.67 1.72 5.45
C SER A 150 -3.97 1.31 4.74
N LYS A 151 -4.30 0.01 4.74
CA LYS A 151 -5.51 -0.53 4.13
C LYS A 151 -6.76 -0.10 4.89
N ILE A 152 -6.71 -0.09 6.23
CA ILE A 152 -7.80 0.41 7.09
C ILE A 152 -8.03 1.90 6.80
N VAL A 153 -6.95 2.70 6.75
CA VAL A 153 -7.05 4.13 6.38
C VAL A 153 -7.69 4.31 4.99
N ALA A 154 -7.30 3.49 4.01
CA ALA A 154 -7.89 3.53 2.68
C ALA A 154 -9.40 3.18 2.71
N LEU A 155 -9.82 2.18 3.50
CA LEU A 155 -11.23 1.85 3.68
C LEU A 155 -12.02 3.01 4.30
N LEU A 156 -11.48 3.62 5.36
CA LEU A 156 -12.11 4.76 6.03
C LEU A 156 -12.26 5.97 5.11
N ASN A 157 -11.33 6.18 4.16
CA ASN A 157 -11.33 7.35 3.30
C ASN A 157 -12.16 7.19 2.02
N ARG A 158 -12.20 6.01 1.40
CA ARG A 158 -12.78 5.80 0.06
C ARG A 158 -13.84 4.70 -0.01
N ALA A 159 -14.00 3.92 1.04
CA ALA A 159 -14.96 2.82 1.13
C ALA A 159 -14.99 1.93 -0.14
N ALA A 160 -13.81 1.42 -0.56
CA ALA A 160 -13.74 0.57 -1.74
C ALA A 160 -14.07 -0.90 -1.39
N PRO A 161 -14.86 -1.62 -2.21
CA PRO A 161 -15.22 -3.02 -1.95
C PRO A 161 -14.03 -3.95 -1.75
N ARG A 162 -12.91 -3.73 -2.47
CA ARG A 162 -11.69 -4.51 -2.31
C ARG A 162 -10.99 -4.25 -0.97
N ASP A 163 -11.07 -3.03 -0.43
CA ASP A 163 -10.50 -2.73 0.89
C ASP A 163 -11.33 -3.38 2.00
N LEU A 164 -12.65 -3.34 1.88
CA LEU A 164 -13.55 -4.05 2.80
C LEU A 164 -13.28 -5.56 2.80
N TYR A 165 -13.16 -6.17 1.61
CA TYR A 165 -12.84 -7.59 1.46
C TYR A 165 -11.50 -7.96 2.10
N ASP A 166 -10.46 -7.16 1.86
CA ASP A 166 -9.12 -7.43 2.39
C ASP A 166 -9.11 -7.39 3.93
N ILE A 167 -9.80 -6.41 4.54
CA ILE A 167 -9.88 -6.29 6.00
C ILE A 167 -10.74 -7.39 6.59
N HIS A 168 -11.89 -7.70 5.99
CA HIS A 168 -12.73 -8.80 6.42
C HIS A 168 -11.95 -10.14 6.36
N THR A 169 -11.20 -10.38 5.28
CA THR A 169 -10.35 -11.57 5.13
C THR A 169 -9.27 -11.63 6.22
N MET A 170 -8.63 -10.50 6.54
CA MET A 170 -7.66 -10.40 7.63
C MET A 170 -8.26 -10.87 8.96
N MET A 171 -9.47 -10.44 9.26
CA MET A 171 -10.19 -10.80 10.49
C MET A 171 -10.58 -12.28 10.49
N GLU A 172 -11.18 -12.79 9.41
CA GLU A 172 -11.61 -14.17 9.26
C GLU A 172 -10.46 -15.18 9.44
N TYR A 173 -9.26 -14.83 8.95
CA TYR A 173 -8.07 -15.68 9.10
C TYR A 173 -7.33 -15.45 10.42
N GLY A 174 -7.77 -14.51 11.26
CA GLY A 174 -7.07 -14.18 12.50
C GLY A 174 -5.60 -13.82 12.24
N LEU A 175 -5.35 -12.97 11.22
CA LEU A 175 -3.99 -12.66 10.78
C LEU A 175 -3.15 -12.02 11.88
N PHE A 176 -3.76 -11.23 12.73
CA PHE A 176 -3.14 -10.58 13.87
C PHE A 176 -3.80 -11.03 15.16
N ASP A 177 -2.99 -11.30 16.17
CA ASP A 177 -3.44 -11.62 17.52
C ASP A 177 -3.54 -10.35 18.41
N GLU A 178 -4.06 -10.53 19.62
CA GLU A 178 -4.26 -9.42 20.57
C GLU A 178 -2.97 -8.67 20.94
N SER A 179 -1.80 -9.31 20.82
CA SER A 179 -0.51 -8.67 21.09
C SER A 179 -0.05 -7.75 19.96
N GLN A 180 -0.53 -7.99 18.74
CA GLN A 180 -0.20 -7.24 17.52
C GLN A 180 -1.18 -6.10 17.23
N GLU A 181 -2.42 -6.20 17.72
CA GLU A 181 -3.46 -5.16 17.52
C GLU A 181 -3.04 -3.76 17.97
N PRO A 182 -2.31 -3.55 19.10
CA PRO A 182 -1.83 -2.22 19.46
C PRO A 182 -0.90 -1.59 18.42
N MET A 183 -0.05 -2.40 17.77
CA MET A 183 0.82 -1.90 16.70
C MET A 183 0.03 -1.62 15.42
N LEU A 184 -0.94 -2.48 15.08
CA LEU A 184 -1.85 -2.23 13.96
C LEU A 184 -2.59 -0.90 14.14
N LYS A 185 -3.14 -0.63 15.35
CA LYS A 185 -3.79 0.64 15.68
C LYS A 185 -2.84 1.82 15.48
N LYS A 186 -1.61 1.74 15.98
CA LYS A 186 -0.60 2.80 15.82
C LYS A 186 -0.26 3.05 14.35
N CYS A 187 -0.18 2.02 13.51
CA CYS A 187 -0.01 2.18 12.06
C CYS A 187 -1.21 2.91 11.44
N VAL A 188 -2.45 2.58 11.84
CA VAL A 188 -3.66 3.31 11.38
C VAL A 188 -3.60 4.78 11.80
N MET A 189 -3.29 5.04 13.08
CA MET A 189 -3.15 6.41 13.61
C MET A 189 -2.11 7.21 12.83
N PHE A 190 -0.94 6.63 12.60
CA PHE A 190 0.16 7.27 11.89
C PHE A 190 -0.24 7.60 10.44
N TYR A 191 -0.71 6.61 9.68
CA TYR A 191 -1.04 6.79 8.27
C TYR A 191 -2.29 7.63 8.04
N SER A 192 -3.28 7.61 8.94
CA SER A 192 -4.42 8.53 8.88
C SER A 192 -3.98 9.98 9.07
N THR A 193 -2.99 10.22 9.93
CA THR A 193 -2.47 11.56 10.21
C THR A 193 -1.65 12.12 9.05
N ILE A 194 -0.65 11.36 8.58
CA ILE A 194 0.22 11.84 7.50
C ILE A 194 -0.42 11.76 6.12
N GLY A 195 -1.42 10.89 5.93
CA GLY A 195 -2.11 10.67 4.64
C GLY A 195 -3.28 11.63 4.39
N SER A 196 -3.89 12.23 5.41
CA SER A 196 -5.08 13.07 5.29
C SER A 196 -4.73 14.56 5.16
N ASP A 197 -5.59 15.35 4.50
CA ASP A 197 -5.40 16.80 4.39
C ASP A 197 -5.57 17.51 5.74
N ASN A 198 -6.44 16.99 6.59
CA ASN A 198 -6.64 17.46 7.96
C ASN A 198 -6.32 16.33 8.94
N VAL A 199 -5.82 16.71 10.11
CA VAL A 199 -5.61 15.75 11.19
C VAL A 199 -6.98 15.25 11.66
N PRO A 200 -7.19 13.92 11.78
CA PRO A 200 -8.43 13.40 12.31
C PRO A 200 -8.66 13.86 13.75
N ASP A 201 -9.89 14.14 14.12
CA ASP A 201 -10.34 14.31 15.51
C ASP A 201 -10.91 13.01 16.08
N ARG A 202 -11.43 12.18 15.19
CA ARG A 202 -11.94 10.83 15.46
C ARG A 202 -11.94 10.01 14.16
N PHE A 203 -12.16 8.71 14.29
CA PHE A 203 -12.43 7.83 13.15
C PHE A 203 -13.91 7.81 12.80
N HIS A 204 -14.22 7.81 11.51
CA HIS A 204 -15.58 7.79 10.97
C HIS A 204 -15.79 6.48 10.21
N PHE A 205 -16.78 5.71 10.63
CA PHE A 205 -17.07 4.39 10.08
C PHE A 205 -18.30 4.36 9.15
N GLU A 206 -19.07 5.45 9.11
CA GLU A 206 -20.32 5.56 8.37
C GLU A 206 -20.12 5.33 6.86
N GLN A 207 -18.95 5.70 6.33
CA GLN A 207 -18.64 5.49 4.93
C GLN A 207 -18.49 4.01 4.56
N ILE A 208 -18.07 3.14 5.48
CA ILE A 208 -17.93 1.71 5.25
C ILE A 208 -19.27 1.12 4.83
N ALA A 209 -20.36 1.49 5.52
CA ALA A 209 -21.72 1.05 5.21
C ALA A 209 -22.22 1.52 3.83
N SER A 210 -21.57 2.51 3.21
CA SER A 210 -21.90 3.01 1.88
C SER A 210 -21.43 2.12 0.72
N VAL A 211 -20.64 1.08 1.00
CA VAL A 211 -20.19 0.11 -0.03
C VAL A 211 -21.39 -0.68 -0.54
N SER A 212 -21.96 -0.26 -1.66
CA SER A 212 -23.16 -0.84 -2.21
C SER A 212 -22.91 -2.22 -2.85
N GLN A 213 -23.95 -3.07 -2.87
CA GLN A 213 -23.92 -4.36 -3.57
C GLN A 213 -23.60 -4.21 -5.06
N GLN A 214 -23.99 -3.10 -5.68
CA GLN A 214 -23.66 -2.82 -7.08
C GLN A 214 -22.14 -2.65 -7.24
N ARG A 215 -21.47 -1.88 -6.37
CA ARG A 215 -20.01 -1.72 -6.38
C ARG A 215 -19.30 -3.04 -6.08
N VAL A 216 -19.83 -3.86 -5.20
CA VAL A 216 -19.28 -5.22 -4.96
C VAL A 216 -19.32 -6.05 -6.24
N LYS A 217 -20.44 -6.03 -6.99
CA LYS A 217 -20.57 -6.77 -8.25
C LYS A 217 -19.61 -6.27 -9.33
N THR A 218 -19.36 -4.97 -9.41
CA THR A 218 -18.53 -4.39 -10.48
C THR A 218 -17.03 -4.41 -10.13
N ASP A 219 -16.66 -4.13 -8.86
CA ASP A 219 -15.28 -3.82 -8.49
C ASP A 219 -14.59 -4.96 -7.72
N LEU A 220 -15.36 -5.89 -7.12
CA LEU A 220 -14.81 -6.99 -6.32
C LEU A 220 -15.04 -8.36 -6.97
N ILE A 221 -16.27 -8.70 -7.33
CA ILE A 221 -16.58 -10.04 -7.86
C ILE A 221 -15.71 -10.44 -9.06
N PRO A 222 -15.40 -9.56 -10.03
CA PRO A 222 -14.55 -9.93 -11.18
C PRO A 222 -13.12 -10.32 -10.80
N VAL A 223 -12.63 -9.92 -9.62
CA VAL A 223 -11.27 -10.21 -9.14
C VAL A 223 -11.23 -11.32 -8.10
N LEU A 224 -12.35 -11.82 -7.63
CA LEU A 224 -12.42 -12.97 -6.73
C LEU A 224 -12.17 -14.29 -7.50
N ARG A 225 -11.78 -15.32 -6.75
CA ARG A 225 -11.75 -16.69 -7.29
C ARG A 225 -13.17 -17.12 -7.68
N ARG A 226 -13.29 -17.87 -8.78
CA ARG A 226 -14.59 -18.41 -9.19
C ARG A 226 -15.20 -19.25 -8.07
N GLY A 227 -16.48 -19.01 -7.78
CA GLY A 227 -17.20 -19.69 -6.70
C GLY A 227 -17.00 -19.10 -5.30
N THR A 228 -16.17 -18.07 -5.14
CA THR A 228 -16.11 -17.33 -3.87
C THR A 228 -17.37 -16.48 -3.73
N TRP A 229 -18.05 -16.66 -2.61
CA TRP A 229 -19.17 -15.82 -2.22
C TRP A 229 -18.71 -14.78 -1.19
N PHE A 230 -19.23 -13.57 -1.26
CA PHE A 230 -18.94 -12.49 -0.34
C PHE A 230 -20.22 -11.76 0.05
N ASP A 231 -20.55 -11.81 1.32
CA ASP A 231 -21.65 -11.05 1.90
C ASP A 231 -21.14 -9.69 2.38
N ALA A 232 -21.42 -8.66 1.59
CA ALA A 232 -21.01 -7.31 1.93
C ALA A 232 -21.72 -6.78 3.17
N GLN A 233 -22.98 -7.16 3.43
CA GLN A 233 -23.73 -6.68 4.59
C GLN A 233 -23.12 -7.25 5.87
N GLN A 234 -22.87 -8.55 5.91
CA GLN A 234 -22.19 -9.19 7.05
C GLN A 234 -20.79 -8.61 7.26
N ALA A 235 -20.04 -8.44 6.17
CA ALA A 235 -18.67 -7.87 6.24
C ALA A 235 -18.69 -6.43 6.79
N HIS A 236 -19.67 -5.58 6.42
CA HIS A 236 -19.80 -4.24 6.98
C HIS A 236 -19.95 -4.29 8.50
N GLU A 237 -20.91 -5.08 8.98
CA GLU A 237 -21.24 -5.19 10.41
C GLU A 237 -20.02 -5.67 11.22
N GLN A 238 -19.35 -6.72 10.74
CA GLN A 238 -18.20 -7.30 11.41
C GLN A 238 -16.98 -6.37 11.39
N VAL A 239 -16.68 -5.75 10.24
CA VAL A 239 -15.53 -4.84 10.11
C VAL A 239 -15.74 -3.58 10.91
N ILE A 240 -16.94 -2.98 10.89
CA ILE A 240 -17.24 -1.80 11.71
C ILE A 240 -17.09 -2.12 13.19
N ALA A 241 -17.70 -3.21 13.68
CA ALA A 241 -17.59 -3.61 15.08
C ALA A 241 -16.15 -3.87 15.53
N TYR A 242 -15.33 -4.48 14.66
CA TYR A 242 -13.91 -4.69 14.93
C TYR A 242 -13.13 -3.36 15.00
N LEU A 243 -13.34 -2.48 14.02
CA LEU A 243 -12.62 -1.21 13.95
C LEU A 243 -13.04 -0.24 15.06
N GLU A 244 -14.31 -0.22 15.45
CA GLU A 244 -14.81 0.56 16.61
C GLU A 244 -14.11 0.15 17.91
N LYS A 245 -13.84 -1.14 18.09
CA LYS A 245 -13.11 -1.65 19.24
C LYS A 245 -11.61 -1.33 19.13
N LEU A 246 -11.00 -1.60 17.95
CA LEU A 246 -9.57 -1.44 17.72
C LEU A 246 -9.12 0.02 17.81
N LEU A 247 -9.90 0.93 17.23
CA LEU A 247 -9.49 2.32 16.98
C LEU A 247 -9.95 3.31 18.07
N ILE A 248 -10.11 2.86 19.32
CA ILE A 248 -10.33 3.75 20.47
C ILE A 248 -8.97 4.40 20.84
N PRO A 249 -8.78 5.73 20.62
CA PRO A 249 -7.50 6.36 20.92
C PRO A 249 -7.27 6.46 22.43
N ASP A 250 -6.03 6.30 22.87
CA ASP A 250 -5.60 6.65 24.23
C ASP A 250 -5.14 8.12 24.32
N GLU A 251 -4.81 8.58 25.52
CA GLU A 251 -4.40 9.98 25.76
C GLU A 251 -3.12 10.37 25.01
N ARG A 252 -2.18 9.45 24.81
CA ARG A 252 -0.94 9.71 24.09
C ARG A 252 -1.17 9.81 22.58
N GLU A 253 -2.03 8.95 22.07
CA GLU A 253 -2.45 8.95 20.67
C GLU A 253 -3.22 10.23 20.32
N LEU A 254 -4.11 10.69 21.21
CA LEU A 254 -4.76 12.00 21.08
C LEU A 254 -3.76 13.16 21.15
N SER A 255 -2.75 13.05 22.01
CA SER A 255 -1.68 14.04 22.10
C SER A 255 -0.85 14.09 20.81
N PHE A 256 -0.63 12.96 20.15
CA PHE A 256 0.02 12.91 18.83
C PHE A 256 -0.80 13.68 17.77
N TRP A 257 -2.10 13.46 17.70
CA TRP A 257 -2.98 14.21 16.78
C TRP A 257 -2.97 15.70 17.08
N THR A 258 -3.09 16.08 18.35
CA THR A 258 -3.07 17.49 18.78
C THR A 258 -1.76 18.17 18.39
N SER A 259 -0.63 17.55 18.68
CA SER A 259 0.69 18.07 18.33
C SER A 259 0.86 18.21 16.81
N PHE A 260 0.45 17.19 16.05
CA PHE A 260 0.53 17.24 14.58
C PHE A 260 -0.38 18.33 13.98
N GLY A 261 -1.56 18.56 14.58
CA GLY A 261 -2.47 19.66 14.23
C GLY A 261 -1.85 21.05 14.49
N GLN A 262 -0.98 21.15 15.48
CA GLN A 262 -0.16 22.33 15.77
C GLN A 262 1.12 22.43 14.92
N GLN A 263 1.27 21.57 13.92
CA GLN A 263 2.44 21.47 13.03
C GLN A 263 3.72 20.99 13.74
N GLU A 264 3.56 20.29 14.84
CA GLU A 264 4.67 19.67 15.58
C GLU A 264 4.66 18.16 15.31
N TYR A 265 5.67 17.67 14.59
CA TYR A 265 5.84 16.23 14.38
C TYR A 265 6.53 15.59 15.57
N ARG A 266 5.77 14.90 16.40
CA ARG A 266 6.22 14.24 17.64
C ARG A 266 5.91 12.74 17.63
N PRO A 267 6.60 11.94 16.80
CA PRO A 267 6.32 10.51 16.69
C PRO A 267 6.52 9.72 17.99
N GLU A 268 7.31 10.22 18.95
CA GLU A 268 7.52 9.63 20.29
C GLU A 268 6.25 9.62 21.15
N LEU A 269 5.23 10.40 20.80
CA LEU A 269 3.91 10.32 21.44
C LEU A 269 3.18 9.05 21.03
N LEU A 270 3.40 8.58 19.81
CA LEU A 270 2.75 7.38 19.27
C LEU A 270 3.59 6.12 19.45
N PHE A 271 4.91 6.21 19.24
CA PHE A 271 5.84 5.09 19.33
C PHE A 271 6.87 5.32 20.42
N GLN A 272 7.27 4.22 21.10
CA GLN A 272 8.30 4.25 22.14
C GLN A 272 9.53 3.43 21.77
N ASP A 273 9.46 2.66 20.70
CA ASP A 273 10.55 1.84 20.19
C ASP A 273 11.59 2.73 19.48
N ALA A 274 12.85 2.62 19.91
CA ALA A 274 13.95 3.45 19.38
C ALA A 274 14.23 3.17 17.89
N ASP A 275 14.06 1.93 17.44
CA ASP A 275 14.28 1.57 16.04
C ASP A 275 13.18 2.13 15.15
N ILE A 276 11.93 2.12 15.61
CA ILE A 276 10.82 2.78 14.92
C ILE A 276 11.09 4.29 14.83
N LEU A 277 11.42 4.92 15.95
CA LEU A 277 11.69 6.36 16.00
C LEU A 277 12.87 6.76 15.09
N SER A 278 13.91 5.93 15.02
CA SER A 278 15.04 6.18 14.11
C SER A 278 14.63 6.14 12.64
N ARG A 279 13.69 5.26 12.26
CA ARG A 279 13.19 5.15 10.89
C ARG A 279 12.26 6.29 10.50
N ILE A 280 11.31 6.64 11.36
CA ILE A 280 10.25 7.60 11.02
C ILE A 280 10.49 9.02 11.54
N GLY A 281 11.50 9.24 12.41
CA GLY A 281 11.75 10.57 13.01
C GLY A 281 11.94 11.70 11.98
N GLN A 282 12.41 11.36 10.78
CA GLN A 282 12.57 12.27 9.65
C GLN A 282 11.64 11.87 8.48
N HIS A 283 10.41 11.39 8.79
CA HIS A 283 9.49 10.94 7.75
C HIS A 283 9.09 12.08 6.79
N PRO A 284 9.41 11.96 5.47
CA PRO A 284 9.29 13.09 4.54
C PRO A 284 7.89 13.67 4.45
N MET A 285 6.85 12.81 4.42
CA MET A 285 5.45 13.25 4.36
C MET A 285 5.05 14.00 5.64
N ALA A 286 5.46 13.50 6.81
CA ALA A 286 5.16 14.11 8.10
C ALA A 286 5.80 15.50 8.19
N LEU A 287 7.09 15.60 7.90
CA LEU A 287 7.82 16.87 7.91
C LEU A 287 7.25 17.86 6.88
N TRP A 288 6.91 17.39 5.67
CA TRP A 288 6.29 18.24 4.67
C TRP A 288 4.94 18.81 5.12
N LYS A 289 4.14 18.02 5.83
CA LYS A 289 2.84 18.48 6.36
C LYS A 289 2.98 19.44 7.54
N CYS A 290 3.97 19.23 8.39
CA CYS A 290 4.28 20.12 9.50
C CYS A 290 5.10 21.37 9.07
N SER A 291 5.66 21.39 7.84
CA SER A 291 6.28 22.60 7.32
C SER A 291 5.20 23.66 7.03
N ASP A 292 5.50 24.91 7.36
CA ASP A 292 4.61 26.06 7.33
C ASP A 292 3.77 26.13 6.04
N ARG A 293 2.46 26.00 6.15
CA ARG A 293 1.54 26.09 5.00
C ARG A 293 1.47 27.51 4.41
N GLN A 294 1.93 28.52 5.13
CA GLN A 294 1.89 29.91 4.69
C GLN A 294 2.89 30.21 3.55
N ASN A 295 3.89 29.37 3.34
CA ASN A 295 4.90 29.54 2.29
C ASN A 295 4.73 28.59 1.08
N LYS A 296 3.58 27.95 0.90
CA LYS A 296 3.34 27.14 -0.30
C LYS A 296 2.92 28.07 -1.44
N PRO A 297 3.73 28.23 -2.53
CA PRO A 297 3.23 28.87 -3.74
C PRO A 297 2.00 28.08 -4.20
N GLY A 298 0.93 28.80 -4.53
CA GLY A 298 -0.39 28.28 -4.79
C GLY A 298 -0.36 26.97 -5.59
N ALA A 299 -0.93 25.93 -5.02
CA ALA A 299 -1.28 24.74 -5.76
C ALA A 299 -2.43 25.15 -6.70
N GLU A 300 -2.10 25.53 -7.92
CA GLU A 300 -3.06 25.54 -9.00
C GLU A 300 -3.60 24.11 -9.12
N ARG A 301 -4.91 24.02 -8.93
CA ARG A 301 -5.68 22.80 -9.14
C ARG A 301 -5.81 22.62 -10.65
N ASP A 302 -5.08 21.69 -11.19
CA ASP A 302 -5.35 21.06 -12.48
C ASP A 302 -5.84 19.62 -12.29
#